data_e54de048219c8f26e99932d748ff00ae
#
_entry.id   e54de048219c8f26e99932d748ff00ae
#
_cell.length_a   1.000
_cell.length_b   1.000
_cell.length_c   1.000
_cell.angle_alpha   90.00
_cell.angle_beta   90.00
_cell.angle_gamma   90.00
#
_symmetry.space_group_name_H-M   'P 1'
#
loop_
_entity.id
_entity.type
_entity.pdbx_description
1 polymer ?
#
loop_
_entity_poly.entity_id
_entity_poly.type
_entity_poly.pdbx_seq_one_letter_code
_entity_poly.pdbx_strand_id
1 'polypeptide(L)'
;MGQVMKNSCWEDTAFWKNIEPDPQPMAARRVGGGHDGSSEFAGPVRREPLVLAVEDQIRFSPGVQTICEFLGIELEQVTSHRDLAPLLKAQRPMAVFCELDSPGQDGCHVMKIVAEHDRTLPVLVLTGDDPSLLGAAQAMEEILRLTGVVACRRLPAIGELVEFLFSAGRKGRCLSLMPG
;
A
#
# COMPACT_ATOMS: atom_id res chain seq x y z
N MET A 1 27.18 -17.17 23.51
CA MET A 1 26.08 -17.77 22.76
C MET A 1 25.11 -16.61 22.46
N GLY A 2 25.19 -16.04 21.27
CA GLY A 2 24.38 -14.88 20.86
C GLY A 2 23.05 -15.35 20.29
N GLN A 3 21.97 -14.96 20.93
CA GLN A 3 20.63 -15.06 20.35
C GLN A 3 20.53 -14.04 19.20
N VAL A 4 20.46 -14.55 17.98
CA VAL A 4 20.08 -13.77 16.80
C VAL A 4 18.61 -13.43 16.97
N MET A 5 18.32 -12.19 17.35
CA MET A 5 16.96 -11.67 17.28
C MET A 5 16.54 -11.60 15.81
N LYS A 6 15.73 -12.56 15.39
CA LYS A 6 14.96 -12.47 14.16
C LYS A 6 13.79 -11.52 14.40
N ASN A 7 14.04 -10.22 14.33
CA ASN A 7 12.98 -9.22 14.27
C ASN A 7 12.66 -8.91 12.80
N SER A 8 11.96 -9.81 12.14
CA SER A 8 11.28 -9.44 10.91
C SER A 8 9.97 -8.76 11.32
N CYS A 9 9.79 -7.50 10.99
CA CYS A 9 8.59 -6.73 11.31
C CYS A 9 7.33 -7.28 10.63
N TRP A 10 7.46 -8.32 9.82
CA TRP A 10 6.41 -8.97 9.06
C TRP A 10 5.72 -10.12 9.81
N GLU A 11 6.36 -10.71 10.82
CA GLU A 11 5.82 -11.88 11.52
C GLU A 11 4.62 -11.53 12.43
N ASP A 12 4.49 -10.26 12.84
CA ASP A 12 3.49 -9.82 13.82
C ASP A 12 2.34 -8.98 13.22
N THR A 13 2.38 -8.65 11.93
CA THR A 13 1.32 -7.83 11.34
C THR A 13 0.12 -8.67 10.90
N ALA A 14 -1.07 -8.32 11.37
CA ALA A 14 -2.35 -8.94 11.01
C ALA A 14 -2.66 -8.87 9.50
N PHE A 15 -1.95 -8.02 8.77
CA PHE A 15 -2.10 -7.83 7.33
C PHE A 15 -1.98 -9.13 6.53
N TRP A 16 -1.00 -10.00 6.89
CA TRP A 16 -0.77 -11.25 6.18
C TRP A 16 -1.72 -12.37 6.59
N LYS A 17 -2.31 -12.29 7.79
CA LYS A 17 -3.20 -13.33 8.34
C LYS A 17 -4.60 -13.32 7.71
N ASN A 18 -4.99 -12.22 7.06
CA ASN A 18 -6.31 -12.03 6.48
C ASN A 18 -6.34 -12.11 4.94
N ILE A 19 -5.26 -12.58 4.29
CA ILE A 19 -5.28 -12.83 2.85
C ILE A 19 -5.90 -14.20 2.61
N GLU A 20 -7.24 -14.25 2.58
CA GLU A 20 -7.91 -15.41 2.00
C GLU A 20 -7.57 -15.50 0.50
N PRO A 21 -7.19 -16.69 0.00
CA PRO A 21 -6.99 -16.87 -1.43
C PRO A 21 -8.31 -16.59 -2.15
N ASP A 22 -8.25 -15.66 -3.10
CA ASP A 22 -9.40 -15.29 -3.95
C ASP A 22 -10.02 -16.54 -4.55
N PRO A 23 -11.34 -16.81 -4.40
CA PRO A 23 -11.97 -17.95 -5.02
C PRO A 23 -11.80 -17.86 -6.53
N GLN A 24 -11.21 -18.89 -7.12
CA GLN A 24 -10.97 -18.98 -8.56
C GLN A 24 -12.24 -18.64 -9.34
N PRO A 25 -12.15 -17.84 -10.40
CA PRO A 25 -13.30 -17.52 -11.23
C PRO A 25 -13.83 -18.81 -11.85
N MET A 26 -15.06 -19.16 -11.48
CA MET A 26 -15.79 -20.26 -12.09
C MET A 26 -15.80 -20.10 -13.61
N ALA A 27 -15.38 -21.12 -14.31
CA ALA A 27 -15.31 -21.20 -15.76
C ALA A 27 -16.65 -20.75 -16.39
N ALA A 28 -16.61 -19.66 -17.13
CA ALA A 28 -17.75 -19.15 -17.88
C ALA A 28 -18.15 -20.19 -18.97
N ARG A 29 -19.32 -20.77 -18.78
CA ARG A 29 -20.00 -21.65 -19.72
C ARG A 29 -20.29 -20.85 -20.99
N ARG A 30 -19.67 -21.22 -22.11
CA ARG A 30 -20.01 -20.68 -23.42
C ARG A 30 -21.44 -21.09 -23.79
N VAL A 31 -22.34 -20.14 -23.85
CA VAL A 31 -23.60 -20.26 -24.56
C VAL A 31 -23.45 -19.44 -25.84
N GLY A 32 -23.51 -20.14 -26.97
CA GLY A 32 -23.50 -19.48 -28.27
C GLY A 32 -24.87 -18.86 -28.58
N GLY A 33 -24.87 -17.75 -29.32
CA GLY A 33 -26.07 -17.13 -29.85
C GLY A 33 -25.73 -15.70 -30.30
N GLY A 34 -25.66 -15.50 -31.64
CA GLY A 34 -25.36 -14.21 -32.26
C GLY A 34 -26.43 -13.15 -32.01
N HIS A 35 -26.02 -11.91 -32.02
CA HIS A 35 -26.65 -10.84 -32.82
C HIS A 35 -25.85 -9.55 -32.72
N ASP A 36 -25.76 -8.83 -33.82
CA ASP A 36 -25.16 -7.53 -34.03
C ASP A 36 -25.54 -6.49 -32.96
N GLY A 37 -24.54 -5.78 -32.50
CA GLY A 37 -24.67 -4.63 -31.62
C GLY A 37 -23.30 -4.21 -31.18
N SER A 38 -22.68 -3.25 -31.88
CA SER A 38 -21.45 -2.57 -31.49
C SER A 38 -21.65 -1.83 -30.16
N SER A 39 -21.64 -2.58 -29.07
CA SER A 39 -21.44 -2.07 -27.73
C SER A 39 -19.92 -2.11 -27.51
N GLU A 40 -19.28 -0.96 -27.57
CA GLU A 40 -17.96 -0.76 -27.02
C GLU A 40 -17.95 -1.32 -25.60
N PHE A 41 -17.45 -2.54 -25.45
CA PHE A 41 -17.05 -3.03 -24.15
C PHE A 41 -15.89 -2.15 -23.70
N ALA A 42 -16.22 -1.07 -23.00
CA ALA A 42 -15.26 -0.41 -22.16
C ALA A 42 -14.80 -1.46 -21.14
N GLY A 43 -13.72 -2.16 -21.46
CA GLY A 43 -13.04 -3.05 -20.53
C GLY A 43 -12.75 -2.25 -19.24
N PRO A 44 -12.61 -2.93 -18.10
CA PRO A 44 -12.31 -2.23 -16.86
C PRO A 44 -11.11 -1.31 -17.10
N VAL A 45 -11.32 -0.01 -16.90
CA VAL A 45 -10.26 1.00 -17.03
C VAL A 45 -9.14 0.55 -16.11
N ARG A 46 -8.06 0.03 -16.68
CA ARG A 46 -6.85 -0.33 -15.93
C ARG A 46 -6.31 0.98 -15.37
N ARG A 47 -6.31 1.09 -14.06
CA ARG A 47 -5.68 2.21 -13.39
C ARG A 47 -4.18 1.97 -13.38
N GLU A 48 -3.42 2.99 -13.67
CA GLU A 48 -1.98 2.95 -13.48
C GLU A 48 -1.69 2.77 -11.98
N PRO A 49 -0.83 1.82 -11.61
CA PRO A 49 -0.51 1.59 -10.22
C PRO A 49 0.30 2.78 -9.68
N LEU A 50 -0.21 3.42 -8.64
CA LEU A 50 0.37 4.59 -8.01
C LEU A 50 0.59 4.36 -6.52
N VAL A 51 1.74 4.77 -6.02
CA VAL A 51 2.08 4.86 -4.59
C VAL A 51 2.34 6.32 -4.24
N LEU A 52 1.78 6.80 -3.14
CA LEU A 52 2.10 8.11 -2.58
C LEU A 52 3.12 7.96 -1.45
N ALA A 53 4.25 8.67 -1.56
CA ALA A 53 5.27 8.75 -0.53
C ALA A 53 5.15 10.10 0.20
N VAL A 54 4.67 10.08 1.45
CA VAL A 54 4.47 11.28 2.26
C VAL A 54 5.69 11.52 3.12
N GLU A 55 6.54 12.44 2.69
CA GLU A 55 7.78 12.83 3.38
C GLU A 55 8.13 14.30 3.10
N ASP A 56 8.55 15.03 4.13
CA ASP A 56 8.96 16.44 4.00
C ASP A 56 10.37 16.59 3.42
N GLN A 57 11.22 15.62 3.68
CA GLN A 57 12.58 15.53 3.17
C GLN A 57 12.76 14.20 2.46
N ILE A 58 13.51 14.22 1.36
CA ILE A 58 13.80 13.01 0.58
C ILE A 58 14.67 12.06 1.41
N ARG A 59 14.07 11.06 2.03
CA ARG A 59 14.74 10.09 2.89
C ARG A 59 14.60 8.66 2.37
N PHE A 60 13.37 8.18 2.27
CA PHE A 60 13.10 6.81 1.87
C PHE A 60 12.64 6.66 0.41
N SER A 61 12.05 7.71 -0.18
CA SER A 61 11.53 7.66 -1.56
C SER A 61 12.56 7.18 -2.60
N PRO A 62 13.86 7.53 -2.56
CA PRO A 62 14.82 7.02 -3.55
C PRO A 62 14.97 5.50 -3.50
N GLY A 63 14.92 4.89 -2.32
CA GLY A 63 14.99 3.44 -2.16
C GLY A 63 13.75 2.73 -2.69
N VAL A 64 12.59 3.34 -2.54
CA VAL A 64 11.30 2.83 -3.03
C VAL A 64 11.16 3.07 -4.53
N GLN A 65 11.61 4.21 -5.03
CA GLN A 65 11.47 4.62 -6.43
C GLN A 65 12.05 3.60 -7.38
N THR A 66 13.29 3.15 -7.14
CA THR A 66 13.95 2.14 -8.00
C THR A 66 13.13 0.86 -8.11
N ILE A 67 12.50 0.44 -7.00
CA ILE A 67 11.66 -0.77 -6.98
C ILE A 67 10.33 -0.52 -7.69
N CYS A 68 9.72 0.62 -7.47
CA CYS A 68 8.48 1.01 -8.15
C CYS A 68 8.69 1.10 -9.67
N GLU A 69 9.77 1.74 -10.12
CA GLU A 69 10.13 1.82 -11.55
C GLU A 69 10.31 0.43 -12.17
N PHE A 70 11.02 -0.47 -11.47
CA PHE A 70 11.20 -1.86 -11.93
C PHE A 70 9.88 -2.62 -12.06
N LEU A 71 8.91 -2.33 -11.18
CA LEU A 71 7.59 -2.96 -11.17
C LEU A 71 6.56 -2.24 -12.07
N GLY A 72 6.94 -1.12 -12.71
CA GLY A 72 6.01 -0.30 -13.48
C GLY A 72 4.95 0.40 -12.63
N ILE A 73 5.32 0.77 -11.39
CA ILE A 73 4.48 1.48 -10.43
C ILE A 73 4.93 2.94 -10.39
N GLU A 74 4.02 3.87 -10.53
CA GLU A 74 4.32 5.29 -10.33
C GLU A 74 4.50 5.59 -8.84
N LEU A 75 5.52 6.39 -8.50
CA LEU A 75 5.73 6.90 -7.15
C LEU A 75 5.63 8.42 -7.19
N GLU A 76 4.66 8.97 -6.46
CA GLU A 76 4.51 10.41 -6.28
C GLU A 76 4.89 10.82 -4.87
N GLN A 77 5.77 11.80 -4.75
CA GLN A 77 6.19 12.35 -3.47
C GLN A 77 5.23 13.47 -3.05
N VAL A 78 4.73 13.37 -1.82
CA VAL A 78 3.84 14.35 -1.19
C VAL A 78 4.59 15.02 -0.05
N THR A 79 4.98 16.27 -0.23
CA THR A 79 5.77 17.02 0.76
C THR A 79 4.96 17.67 1.87
N SER A 80 3.63 17.68 1.74
CA SER A 80 2.73 18.23 2.75
C SER A 80 1.50 17.33 2.93
N HIS A 81 1.22 16.96 4.19
CA HIS A 81 -0.02 16.23 4.52
C HIS A 81 -1.30 16.97 4.11
N ARG A 82 -1.24 18.31 3.91
CA ARG A 82 -2.39 19.11 3.44
C ARG A 82 -2.80 18.74 2.02
N ASP A 83 -1.85 18.33 1.20
CA ASP A 83 -2.08 17.96 -0.20
C ASP A 83 -2.54 16.51 -0.34
N LEU A 84 -2.36 15.70 0.71
CA LEU A 84 -2.66 14.27 0.68
C LEU A 84 -4.16 13.98 0.43
N ALA A 85 -5.06 14.65 1.14
CA ALA A 85 -6.50 14.38 1.02
C ALA A 85 -7.07 14.65 -0.38
N PRO A 86 -6.73 15.76 -1.08
CA PRO A 86 -7.13 15.95 -2.48
C PRO A 86 -6.49 14.94 -3.42
N LEU A 87 -5.22 14.57 -3.23
CA LEU A 87 -4.53 13.57 -4.05
C LEU A 87 -5.16 12.18 -3.92
N LEU A 88 -5.47 11.74 -2.70
CA LEU A 88 -6.16 10.47 -2.47
C LEU A 88 -7.48 10.38 -3.24
N LYS A 89 -8.25 11.47 -3.29
CA LYS A 89 -9.53 11.54 -4.00
C LYS A 89 -9.36 11.54 -5.52
N ALA A 90 -8.37 12.29 -6.01
CA ALA A 90 -8.15 12.49 -7.44
C ALA A 90 -7.52 11.25 -8.09
N GLN A 91 -6.48 10.70 -7.46
CA GLN A 91 -5.61 9.70 -8.09
C GLN A 91 -5.89 8.27 -7.63
N ARG A 92 -6.47 8.08 -6.42
CA ARG A 92 -6.80 6.76 -5.85
C ARG A 92 -5.60 5.81 -5.85
N PRO A 93 -4.56 6.12 -5.10
CA PRO A 93 -3.34 5.30 -5.04
C PRO A 93 -3.64 3.90 -4.52
N MET A 94 -2.76 2.95 -4.83
CA MET A 94 -2.85 1.59 -4.32
C MET A 94 -2.25 1.44 -2.92
N ALA A 95 -1.35 2.34 -2.52
CA ALA A 95 -0.74 2.38 -1.19
C ALA A 95 -0.23 3.79 -0.84
N VAL A 96 -0.05 4.02 0.46
CA VAL A 96 0.58 5.23 1.00
C VAL A 96 1.77 4.82 1.87
N PHE A 97 2.90 5.49 1.71
CA PHE A 97 4.08 5.35 2.55
C PHE A 97 4.28 6.62 3.35
N CYS A 98 4.59 6.51 4.63
CA CYS A 98 4.89 7.67 5.46
C CYS A 98 5.86 7.33 6.57
N GLU A 99 6.55 8.35 7.09
CA GLU A 99 7.27 8.29 8.36
C GLU A 99 6.35 8.75 9.49
N LEU A 100 6.44 8.08 10.64
CA LEU A 100 5.63 8.46 11.80
C LEU A 100 6.19 9.70 12.49
N ASP A 101 7.51 9.78 12.58
CA ASP A 101 8.25 10.90 13.20
C ASP A 101 9.09 11.60 12.13
N SER A 102 8.50 12.55 11.45
CA SER A 102 9.18 13.41 10.49
C SER A 102 9.08 14.87 10.95
N PRO A 103 10.18 15.66 10.94
CA PRO A 103 10.20 17.01 11.48
C PRO A 103 9.15 17.97 10.94
N GLY A 104 8.70 17.79 9.73
CA GLY A 104 7.70 18.63 9.07
C GLY A 104 6.31 17.98 8.92
N GLN A 105 6.18 16.70 9.29
CA GLN A 105 4.95 15.96 9.09
C GLN A 105 4.64 15.02 10.27
N ASP A 106 3.39 15.05 10.70
CA ASP A 106 2.86 14.13 11.70
C ASP A 106 2.29 12.90 10.99
N GLY A 107 2.99 11.76 11.07
CA GLY A 107 2.55 10.51 10.48
C GLY A 107 1.22 10.00 11.06
N CYS A 108 0.91 10.30 12.32
CA CYS A 108 -0.40 10.01 12.90
C CYS A 108 -1.51 10.77 12.16
N HIS A 109 -1.22 12.01 11.77
CA HIS A 109 -2.15 12.80 10.98
C HIS A 109 -2.34 12.23 9.57
N VAL A 110 -1.26 11.76 8.93
CA VAL A 110 -1.31 11.04 7.65
C VAL A 110 -2.22 9.81 7.77
N MET A 111 -2.02 8.96 8.79
CA MET A 111 -2.86 7.78 9.02
C MET A 111 -4.34 8.16 9.20
N LYS A 112 -4.62 9.27 9.89
CA LYS A 112 -6.00 9.78 10.05
C LYS A 112 -6.61 10.18 8.70
N ILE A 113 -5.89 10.94 7.87
CA ILE A 113 -6.36 11.34 6.53
C ILE A 113 -6.66 10.10 5.67
N VAL A 114 -5.78 9.10 5.71
CA VAL A 114 -6.00 7.83 5.00
C VAL A 114 -7.25 7.12 5.51
N ALA A 115 -7.44 7.01 6.83
CA ALA A 115 -8.60 6.37 7.43
C ALA A 115 -9.93 7.07 7.08
N GLU A 116 -9.92 8.39 6.96
CA GLU A 116 -11.08 9.19 6.52
C GLU A 116 -11.40 8.96 5.04
N HIS A 117 -10.38 8.63 4.23
CA HIS A 117 -10.54 8.34 2.80
C HIS A 117 -10.97 6.90 2.55
N ASP A 118 -10.14 5.95 2.99
CA ASP A 118 -10.38 4.50 2.84
C ASP A 118 -9.59 3.73 3.91
N ARG A 119 -10.29 3.09 4.84
CA ARG A 119 -9.67 2.31 5.92
C ARG A 119 -8.99 1.03 5.45
N THR A 120 -9.24 0.62 4.22
CA THR A 120 -8.65 -0.58 3.61
C THR A 120 -7.43 -0.26 2.74
N LEU A 121 -7.14 1.03 2.51
CA LEU A 121 -5.96 1.45 1.74
C LEU A 121 -4.69 1.03 2.48
N PRO A 122 -3.80 0.25 1.85
CA PRO A 122 -2.54 -0.17 2.45
C PRO A 122 -1.64 1.01 2.80
N VAL A 123 -1.11 0.99 4.04
CA VAL A 123 -0.18 2.03 4.53
C VAL A 123 1.09 1.37 5.05
N LEU A 124 2.24 1.76 4.51
CA LEU A 124 3.55 1.42 5.08
C LEU A 124 4.01 2.59 5.95
N VAL A 125 4.21 2.34 7.24
CA VAL A 125 4.62 3.34 8.23
C VAL A 125 6.02 3.06 8.70
N LEU A 126 6.94 4.01 8.50
CA LEU A 126 8.30 3.95 9.01
C LEU A 126 8.34 4.65 10.38
N THR A 127 8.71 3.89 11.42
CA THR A 127 8.69 4.40 12.81
C THR A 127 10.07 4.81 13.33
N GLY A 128 11.13 4.56 12.54
CA GLY A 128 12.48 4.79 13.04
C GLY A 128 12.89 3.82 14.14
N ASP A 129 13.97 4.15 14.85
CA ASP A 129 14.56 3.27 15.87
C ASP A 129 13.90 3.43 17.27
N ASP A 130 12.99 4.37 17.45
CA ASP A 130 12.27 4.55 18.71
C ASP A 130 11.15 3.50 18.87
N PRO A 131 11.25 2.58 19.84
CA PRO A 131 10.25 1.56 20.06
C PRO A 131 8.87 2.09 20.46
N SER A 132 8.80 3.31 21.03
CA SER A 132 7.53 3.93 21.41
C SER A 132 6.68 4.29 20.19
N LEU A 133 7.32 4.64 19.08
CA LEU A 133 6.65 4.99 17.84
C LEU A 133 6.00 3.77 17.17
N LEU A 134 6.61 2.60 17.30
CA LEU A 134 5.97 1.36 16.83
C LEU A 134 4.66 1.09 17.58
N GLY A 135 4.67 1.25 18.91
CA GLY A 135 3.45 1.14 19.72
C GLY A 135 2.41 2.21 19.37
N ALA A 136 2.86 3.44 19.07
CA ALA A 136 1.97 4.51 18.62
C ALA A 136 1.32 4.18 17.27
N ALA A 137 2.07 3.66 16.30
CA ALA A 137 1.53 3.24 15.01
C ALA A 137 0.45 2.16 15.17
N GLN A 138 0.70 1.15 16.00
CA GLN A 138 -0.25 0.08 16.30
C GLN A 138 -1.52 0.62 16.98
N ALA A 139 -1.36 1.50 17.97
CA ALA A 139 -2.51 2.13 18.63
C ALA A 139 -3.35 2.96 17.64
N MET A 140 -2.70 3.71 16.74
CA MET A 140 -3.40 4.46 15.70
C MET A 140 -4.13 3.56 14.72
N GLU A 141 -3.54 2.43 14.31
CA GLU A 141 -4.21 1.43 13.48
C GLU A 141 -5.52 0.96 14.10
N GLU A 142 -5.49 0.59 15.39
CA GLU A 142 -6.67 0.14 16.14
C GLU A 142 -7.74 1.24 16.28
N ILE A 143 -7.34 2.44 16.71
CA ILE A 143 -8.24 3.58 16.93
C ILE A 143 -8.92 3.98 15.62
N LEU A 144 -8.18 4.05 14.54
CA LEU A 144 -8.67 4.45 13.22
C LEU A 144 -9.34 3.30 12.46
N ARG A 145 -9.21 2.06 12.95
CA ARG A 145 -9.71 0.84 12.31
C ARG A 145 -9.15 0.66 10.90
N LEU A 146 -7.89 0.97 10.72
CA LEU A 146 -7.19 0.68 9.48
C LEU A 146 -6.94 -0.84 9.39
N THR A 147 -7.05 -1.43 8.20
CA THR A 147 -6.91 -2.89 8.01
C THR A 147 -5.72 -3.28 7.14
N GLY A 148 -4.89 -2.33 6.78
CA GLY A 148 -3.77 -2.54 5.87
C GLY A 148 -2.50 -1.80 6.28
N VAL A 149 -2.26 -1.62 7.59
CA VAL A 149 -1.05 -0.95 8.08
C VAL A 149 0.07 -1.96 8.25
N VAL A 150 1.24 -1.60 7.75
CA VAL A 150 2.50 -2.30 8.00
C VAL A 150 3.47 -1.30 8.62
N ALA A 151 3.72 -1.45 9.92
CA ALA A 151 4.63 -0.58 10.65
C ALA A 151 6.02 -1.22 10.75
N CYS A 152 7.05 -0.52 10.26
CA CYS A 152 8.44 -0.98 10.24
C CYS A 152 9.37 0.08 10.82
N ARG A 153 10.44 -0.34 11.49
CA ARG A 153 11.45 0.58 11.97
C ARG A 153 12.24 1.25 10.84
N ARG A 154 12.51 0.51 9.80
CA ARG A 154 13.27 0.95 8.61
C ARG A 154 12.59 0.45 7.36
N LEU A 155 12.99 1.01 6.22
CA LEU A 155 12.51 0.51 4.94
C LEU A 155 12.72 -1.00 4.86
N PRO A 156 11.67 -1.78 4.53
CA PRO A 156 11.76 -3.24 4.44
C PRO A 156 12.81 -3.69 3.43
N ALA A 157 13.25 -4.93 3.57
CA ALA A 157 14.08 -5.56 2.54
C ALA A 157 13.34 -5.62 1.20
N ILE A 158 14.09 -5.66 0.08
CA ILE A 158 13.50 -5.60 -1.28
C ILE A 158 12.38 -6.62 -1.46
N GLY A 159 12.59 -7.87 -1.03
CA GLY A 159 11.57 -8.94 -1.14
C GLY A 159 10.28 -8.59 -0.40
N GLU A 160 10.38 -8.12 0.82
CA GLU A 160 9.26 -7.72 1.66
C GLU A 160 8.51 -6.52 1.07
N LEU A 161 9.24 -5.53 0.56
CA LEU A 161 8.65 -4.37 -0.10
C LEU A 161 7.91 -4.76 -1.38
N VAL A 162 8.48 -5.65 -2.18
CA VAL A 162 7.84 -6.22 -3.38
C VAL A 162 6.55 -6.95 -3.00
N GLU A 163 6.57 -7.80 -1.97
CA GLU A 163 5.37 -8.49 -1.49
C GLU A 163 4.28 -7.52 -1.04
N PHE A 164 4.65 -6.47 -0.29
CA PHE A 164 3.71 -5.43 0.11
C PHE A 164 3.07 -4.75 -1.11
N LEU A 165 3.88 -4.33 -2.08
CA LEU A 165 3.40 -3.67 -3.30
C LEU A 165 2.47 -4.57 -4.12
N PHE A 166 2.81 -5.86 -4.29
CA PHE A 166 1.93 -6.80 -4.97
C PHE A 166 0.62 -7.03 -4.23
N SER A 167 0.67 -7.11 -2.90
CA SER A 167 -0.55 -7.26 -2.10
C SER A 167 -1.44 -6.02 -2.21
N ALA A 168 -0.85 -4.82 -2.14
CA ALA A 168 -1.54 -3.56 -2.32
C ALA A 168 -2.16 -3.43 -3.72
N GLY A 169 -1.40 -3.79 -4.76
CA GLY A 169 -1.86 -3.76 -6.15
C GLY A 169 -3.02 -4.72 -6.43
N ARG A 170 -3.02 -5.91 -5.80
CA ARG A 170 -4.16 -6.84 -5.89
C ARG A 170 -5.41 -6.26 -5.25
N LYS A 171 -5.33 -5.66 -4.06
CA LYS A 171 -6.45 -4.99 -3.40
C LYS A 171 -6.97 -3.82 -4.25
N GLY A 172 -6.06 -2.99 -4.80
CA GLY A 172 -6.39 -1.87 -5.67
C GLY A 172 -6.87 -2.25 -7.07
N ARG A 173 -6.80 -3.53 -7.45
CA ARG A 173 -7.08 -4.03 -8.81
C ARG A 173 -6.23 -3.34 -9.89
N CYS A 174 -5.04 -2.88 -9.52
CA CYS A 174 -4.12 -2.16 -10.40
C CYS A 174 -3.11 -3.10 -11.08
N LEU A 175 -2.67 -4.15 -10.36
CA LEU A 175 -1.69 -5.11 -10.85
C LEU A 175 -2.39 -6.39 -11.27
N SER A 176 -2.40 -6.67 -12.56
CA SER A 176 -2.68 -8.01 -13.10
C SER A 176 -1.39 -8.83 -12.96
N LEU A 177 -1.32 -9.73 -11.99
CA LEU A 177 -0.29 -10.77 -12.01
C LEU A 177 -0.55 -11.62 -13.25
N MET A 178 0.23 -11.43 -14.30
CA MET A 178 0.31 -12.37 -15.39
C MET A 178 1.20 -13.53 -14.92
N PRO A 179 0.68 -14.74 -14.77
CA PRO A 179 1.55 -15.90 -14.78
C PRO A 179 2.15 -15.98 -16.19
N GLY A 180 3.49 -15.90 -16.27
CA GLY A 180 4.23 -16.23 -17.49
C GLY A 180 4.12 -17.71 -17.82
#